data_057df5c8825e6f34f159159af9419aeb
#
_entry.id   057df5c8825e6f34f159159af9419aeb
#
_cell.length_a   1.000
_cell.length_b   1.000
_cell.length_c   1.000
_cell.angle_alpha   90.00
_cell.angle_beta   90.00
_cell.angle_gamma   90.00
#
_symmetry.space_group_name_H-M   'P 1'
#
loop_
_entity.id
_entity.type
_entity.pdbx_description
1 polymer ?
#
loop_
_entity_poly.entity_id
_entity_poly.type
_entity_poly.pdbx_seq_one_letter_code
_entity_poly.pdbx_strand_id
1 'polypeptide(L)'
;MTIQEKAERILKGIKKEKGNNPIQIFKNIAKNDYINMHGPEHHILDGACLLVAFKNAGGKIDLDDALNKIMIEGLRMPGAMCGFWGVCGAVTSLGAALSIIDHTGPLSVDGTWGDHMEFTSNALKNLGEINGPRCCKRDAMISFKNAIDYVNTHYNAVSYTHLRA
;
A
#
# COMPACT_ATOMS: atom_id res chain seq x y z
N MET A 1 -1.42 -18.92 13.27
CA MET A 1 -2.34 -17.92 12.65
C MET A 1 -2.16 -17.95 11.16
N THR A 2 -3.21 -18.17 10.42
CA THR A 2 -3.21 -18.17 8.95
C THR A 2 -3.07 -16.76 8.40
N ILE A 3 -2.71 -16.63 7.12
CA ILE A 3 -2.64 -15.30 6.47
C ILE A 3 -4.02 -14.62 6.42
N GLN A 4 -5.09 -15.40 6.27
CA GLN A 4 -6.46 -14.89 6.32
C GLN A 4 -6.80 -14.27 7.68
N GLU A 5 -6.50 -14.96 8.77
CA GLU A 5 -6.70 -14.46 10.14
C GLU A 5 -5.88 -13.19 10.40
N LYS A 6 -4.65 -13.12 9.87
CA LYS A 6 -3.83 -11.91 9.95
C LYS A 6 -4.46 -10.75 9.18
N ALA A 7 -4.95 -11.00 7.95
CA ALA A 7 -5.62 -10.00 7.13
C ALA A 7 -6.83 -9.39 7.85
N GLU A 8 -7.69 -10.22 8.44
CA GLU A 8 -8.86 -9.77 9.20
C GLU A 8 -8.47 -8.91 10.41
N ARG A 9 -7.40 -9.29 11.13
CA ARG A 9 -6.87 -8.49 12.24
C ARG A 9 -6.30 -7.16 11.77
N ILE A 10 -5.59 -7.14 10.65
CA ILE A 10 -5.08 -5.92 10.02
C ILE A 10 -6.25 -4.98 9.73
N LEU A 11 -7.27 -5.45 9.02
CA LEU A 11 -8.42 -4.61 8.66
C LEU A 11 -9.17 -4.09 9.89
N LYS A 12 -9.34 -4.92 10.91
CA LYS A 12 -9.96 -4.51 12.17
C LYS A 12 -9.16 -3.44 12.91
N GLY A 13 -7.84 -3.55 12.89
CA GLY A 13 -6.94 -2.60 13.54
C GLY A 13 -6.88 -1.28 12.79
N ILE A 14 -6.71 -1.34 11.47
CA ILE A 14 -6.46 -0.17 10.64
C ILE A 14 -7.69 0.76 10.52
N LYS A 15 -8.90 0.22 10.60
CA LYS A 15 -10.15 1.02 10.64
C LYS A 15 -10.23 1.97 11.83
N LYS A 16 -9.45 1.75 12.87
CA LYS A 16 -9.39 2.60 14.07
C LYS A 16 -8.44 3.79 13.91
N GLU A 17 -7.55 3.73 12.93
CA GLU A 17 -6.58 4.78 12.66
C GLU A 17 -7.27 6.04 12.11
N LYS A 18 -6.89 7.21 12.66
CA LYS A 18 -7.47 8.52 12.31
C LYS A 18 -6.47 9.46 11.64
N GLY A 19 -5.19 9.07 11.64
CA GLY A 19 -4.14 9.84 10.99
C GLY A 19 -4.21 9.77 9.46
N ASN A 20 -3.62 10.75 8.80
CA ASN A 20 -3.48 10.81 7.34
C ASN A 20 -2.04 10.54 6.87
N ASN A 21 -1.19 10.01 7.74
CA ASN A 21 0.18 9.62 7.41
C ASN A 21 0.26 8.10 7.32
N PRO A 22 0.38 7.49 6.12
CA PRO A 22 0.38 6.04 5.96
C PRO A 22 1.58 5.36 6.65
N ILE A 23 2.73 6.05 6.75
CA ILE A 23 3.92 5.55 7.45
C ILE A 23 3.64 5.44 8.96
N GLN A 24 2.98 6.43 9.54
CA GLN A 24 2.63 6.37 10.96
C GLN A 24 1.59 5.30 11.26
N ILE A 25 0.57 5.17 10.39
CA ILE A 25 -0.43 4.10 10.47
C ILE A 25 0.26 2.74 10.40
N PHE A 26 1.15 2.55 9.44
CA PHE A 26 1.94 1.33 9.31
C PHE A 26 2.74 1.03 10.58
N LYS A 27 3.45 2.01 11.13
CA LYS A 27 4.21 1.84 12.39
C LYS A 27 3.33 1.43 13.55
N ASN A 28 2.11 1.95 13.64
CA ASN A 28 1.15 1.59 14.69
C ASN A 28 0.70 0.14 14.58
N ILE A 29 0.34 -0.32 13.38
CA ILE A 29 -0.12 -1.69 13.14
C ILE A 29 1.04 -2.70 13.19
N ALA A 30 2.20 -2.35 12.64
CA ALA A 30 3.37 -3.23 12.55
C ALA A 30 4.03 -3.54 13.91
N LYS A 31 3.56 -2.94 15.01
CA LYS A 31 3.97 -3.30 16.38
C LYS A 31 3.29 -4.55 16.91
N ASN A 32 2.19 -4.97 16.31
CA ASN A 32 1.46 -6.14 16.76
C ASN A 32 2.26 -7.42 16.46
N ASP A 33 2.11 -8.40 17.32
CA ASP A 33 2.81 -9.70 17.28
C ASP A 33 2.46 -10.55 16.05
N TYR A 34 1.30 -10.32 15.45
CA TYR A 34 0.87 -11.00 14.22
C TYR A 34 1.47 -10.42 12.94
N ILE A 35 2.24 -9.31 13.01
CA ILE A 35 2.97 -8.73 11.88
C ILE A 35 4.45 -9.09 11.98
N ASN A 36 4.86 -10.04 11.18
CA ASN A 36 6.25 -10.48 11.15
C ASN A 36 7.18 -9.42 10.53
N MET A 37 8.48 -9.55 10.76
CA MET A 37 9.50 -8.74 10.08
C MET A 37 9.44 -8.95 8.56
N HIS A 38 9.21 -10.19 8.14
CA HIS A 38 9.08 -10.61 6.75
C HIS A 38 7.86 -11.51 6.62
N GLY A 39 6.92 -11.17 5.75
CA GLY A 39 5.73 -11.99 5.58
C GLY A 39 4.76 -11.44 4.54
N PRO A 40 3.88 -12.31 4.00
CA PRO A 40 2.89 -11.91 3.00
C PRO A 40 1.79 -10.99 3.57
N GLU A 41 1.65 -10.89 4.89
CA GLU A 41 0.71 -9.95 5.53
C GLU A 41 1.00 -8.49 5.17
N HIS A 42 2.25 -8.16 4.81
CA HIS A 42 2.62 -6.84 4.31
C HIS A 42 1.93 -6.50 2.99
N HIS A 43 1.60 -7.50 2.17
CA HIS A 43 0.89 -7.29 0.90
C HIS A 43 -0.53 -6.75 1.08
N ILE A 44 -1.12 -6.93 2.27
CA ILE A 44 -2.42 -6.35 2.64
C ILE A 44 -2.21 -5.06 3.43
N LEU A 45 -1.31 -5.09 4.41
CA LEU A 45 -1.08 -4.00 5.34
C LEU A 45 -0.69 -2.70 4.64
N ASP A 46 0.24 -2.78 3.68
CA ASP A 46 0.83 -1.59 3.06
C ASP A 46 -0.22 -0.82 2.26
N GLY A 47 -0.96 -1.48 1.39
CA GLY A 47 -2.05 -0.86 0.64
C GLY A 47 -3.19 -0.36 1.53
N ALA A 48 -3.55 -1.13 2.57
CA ALA A 48 -4.58 -0.71 3.51
C ALA A 48 -4.18 0.57 4.28
N CYS A 49 -2.90 0.73 4.64
CA CYS A 49 -2.40 1.97 5.25
C CYS A 49 -2.57 3.18 4.34
N LEU A 50 -2.29 3.03 3.05
CA LEU A 50 -2.48 4.10 2.07
C LEU A 50 -3.95 4.47 1.92
N LEU A 51 -4.85 3.48 1.79
CA LEU A 51 -6.29 3.70 1.64
C LEU A 51 -6.90 4.44 2.84
N VAL A 52 -6.52 4.04 4.06
CA VAL A 52 -6.98 4.71 5.28
C VAL A 52 -6.43 6.13 5.37
N ALA A 53 -5.14 6.33 5.10
CA ALA A 53 -4.53 7.66 5.09
C ALA A 53 -5.20 8.57 4.06
N PHE A 54 -5.45 8.08 2.85
CA PHE A 54 -6.15 8.79 1.78
C PHE A 54 -7.57 9.19 2.19
N LYS A 55 -8.34 8.25 2.75
CA LYS A 55 -9.69 8.53 3.26
C LYS A 55 -9.67 9.59 4.36
N ASN A 56 -8.76 9.46 5.32
CA ASN A 56 -8.63 10.39 6.45
C ASN A 56 -8.16 11.79 6.01
N ALA A 57 -7.44 11.88 4.89
CA ALA A 57 -7.07 13.15 4.25
C ALA A 57 -8.22 13.81 3.45
N GLY A 58 -9.40 13.21 3.42
CA GLY A 58 -10.56 13.70 2.69
C GLY A 58 -10.81 13.03 1.34
N GLY A 59 -10.06 11.99 1.00
CA GLY A 59 -10.21 11.21 -0.23
C GLY A 59 -11.59 10.58 -0.36
N LYS A 60 -12.14 10.61 -1.57
CA LYS A 60 -13.50 10.12 -1.87
C LYS A 60 -13.46 8.65 -2.25
N ILE A 61 -13.40 7.77 -1.26
CA ILE A 61 -13.53 6.32 -1.42
C ILE A 61 -14.54 5.77 -0.41
N ASP A 62 -15.19 4.67 -0.77
CA ASP A 62 -15.83 3.78 0.20
C ASP A 62 -14.74 2.95 0.87
N LEU A 63 -14.44 3.26 2.14
CA LEU A 63 -13.31 2.65 2.83
C LEU A 63 -13.54 1.16 3.08
N ASP A 64 -14.76 0.73 3.37
CA ASP A 64 -15.05 -0.67 3.65
C ASP A 64 -14.89 -1.53 2.39
N ASP A 65 -15.40 -1.06 1.27
CA ASP A 65 -15.21 -1.70 -0.04
C ASP A 65 -13.72 -1.71 -0.44
N ALA A 66 -13.04 -0.58 -0.31
CA ALA A 66 -11.62 -0.47 -0.63
C ALA A 66 -10.74 -1.41 0.21
N LEU A 67 -11.01 -1.52 1.51
CA LEU A 67 -10.29 -2.44 2.39
C LEU A 67 -10.57 -3.92 2.07
N ASN A 68 -11.79 -4.26 1.68
CA ASN A 68 -12.10 -5.61 1.22
C ASN A 68 -11.36 -5.94 -0.08
N LYS A 69 -11.32 -5.01 -1.04
CA LYS A 69 -10.58 -5.19 -2.30
C LYS A 69 -9.09 -5.37 -2.07
N ILE A 70 -8.46 -4.53 -1.25
CA ILE A 70 -7.02 -4.67 -0.98
C ILE A 70 -6.69 -5.97 -0.24
N MET A 71 -7.58 -6.46 0.62
CA MET A 71 -7.42 -7.77 1.24
C MET A 71 -7.42 -8.89 0.18
N ILE A 72 -8.37 -8.87 -0.74
CA ILE A 72 -8.46 -9.86 -1.81
C ILE A 72 -7.20 -9.84 -2.67
N GLU A 73 -6.77 -8.67 -3.13
CA GLU A 73 -5.57 -8.53 -3.96
C GLU A 73 -4.30 -8.94 -3.20
N GLY A 74 -4.14 -8.51 -1.95
CA GLY A 74 -2.98 -8.87 -1.13
C GLY A 74 -2.87 -10.37 -0.83
N LEU A 75 -4.01 -11.06 -0.64
CA LEU A 75 -4.05 -12.52 -0.45
C LEU A 75 -3.67 -13.30 -1.73
N ARG A 76 -3.85 -12.71 -2.90
CA ARG A 76 -3.44 -13.31 -4.20
C ARG A 76 -1.95 -13.19 -4.47
N MET A 77 -1.26 -12.24 -3.81
CA MET A 77 0.17 -12.02 -3.99
C MET A 77 0.97 -13.09 -3.25
N PRO A 78 1.81 -13.89 -3.95
CA PRO A 78 2.55 -14.96 -3.29
C PRO A 78 3.64 -14.41 -2.38
N GLY A 79 3.90 -15.13 -1.29
CA GLY A 79 5.05 -14.85 -0.43
C GLY A 79 6.37 -14.97 -1.20
N ALA A 80 7.37 -14.16 -0.82
CA ALA A 80 8.71 -14.16 -1.41
C ALA A 80 8.80 -13.75 -2.91
N MET A 81 7.74 -13.18 -3.48
CA MET A 81 7.73 -12.71 -4.87
C MET A 81 8.88 -11.72 -5.18
N CYS A 82 9.36 -10.98 -4.18
CA CYS A 82 10.49 -10.07 -4.35
C CYS A 82 11.78 -10.79 -4.77
N GLY A 83 12.03 -12.00 -4.24
CA GLY A 83 13.20 -12.79 -4.61
C GLY A 83 12.99 -13.64 -5.86
N PHE A 84 11.78 -14.14 -6.09
CA PHE A 84 11.52 -15.08 -7.19
C PHE A 84 11.03 -14.40 -8.47
N TRP A 85 10.36 -13.26 -8.35
CA TRP A 85 9.77 -12.55 -9.49
C TRP A 85 10.36 -11.16 -9.72
N GLY A 86 11.27 -10.71 -8.84
CA GLY A 86 11.86 -9.37 -8.93
C GLY A 86 10.89 -8.23 -8.65
N VAL A 87 9.77 -8.50 -7.99
CA VAL A 87 8.71 -7.51 -7.71
C VAL A 87 8.42 -7.49 -6.21
N CYS A 88 8.61 -6.35 -5.58
CA CYS A 88 8.36 -6.20 -4.15
C CYS A 88 6.87 -6.12 -3.83
N GLY A 89 6.41 -6.94 -2.87
CA GLY A 89 5.02 -6.95 -2.44
C GLY A 89 4.52 -5.63 -1.84
N ALA A 90 5.41 -4.84 -1.22
CA ALA A 90 5.06 -3.50 -0.76
C ALA A 90 4.68 -2.57 -1.92
N VAL A 91 5.48 -2.59 -2.99
CA VAL A 91 5.21 -1.78 -4.20
C VAL A 91 3.92 -2.21 -4.88
N THR A 92 3.72 -3.52 -5.06
CA THR A 92 2.50 -4.04 -5.70
C THR A 92 1.25 -3.79 -4.86
N SER A 93 1.35 -3.87 -3.54
CA SER A 93 0.26 -3.54 -2.62
C SER A 93 -0.16 -2.07 -2.73
N LEU A 94 0.81 -1.16 -2.80
CA LEU A 94 0.53 0.26 -3.00
C LEU A 94 -0.03 0.55 -4.40
N GLY A 95 0.49 -0.11 -5.44
CA GLY A 95 -0.09 -0.04 -6.79
C GLY A 95 -1.53 -0.52 -6.83
N ALA A 96 -1.85 -1.61 -6.12
CA ALA A 96 -3.23 -2.08 -5.98
C ALA A 96 -4.12 -1.07 -5.24
N ALA A 97 -3.60 -0.41 -4.21
CA ALA A 97 -4.33 0.64 -3.51
C ALA A 97 -4.64 1.84 -4.41
N LEU A 98 -3.68 2.29 -5.23
CA LEU A 98 -3.91 3.35 -6.22
C LEU A 98 -4.94 2.92 -7.26
N SER A 99 -4.88 1.67 -7.75
CA SER A 99 -5.86 1.11 -8.66
C SER A 99 -7.28 1.11 -8.07
N ILE A 100 -7.41 0.84 -6.78
CA ILE A 100 -8.69 0.90 -6.06
C ILE A 100 -9.20 2.35 -5.96
N ILE A 101 -8.32 3.31 -5.68
CA ILE A 101 -8.65 4.73 -5.59
C ILE A 101 -9.17 5.26 -6.93
N ASP A 102 -8.48 4.94 -8.01
CA ASP A 102 -8.76 5.45 -9.37
C ASP A 102 -9.76 4.58 -10.15
N HIS A 103 -10.22 3.47 -9.57
CA HIS A 103 -11.06 2.49 -10.27
C HIS A 103 -10.40 1.96 -11.55
N THR A 104 -9.07 1.86 -11.57
CA THR A 104 -8.30 1.42 -12.73
C THR A 104 -8.38 -0.10 -12.89
N GLY A 105 -8.54 -0.53 -14.13
CA GLY A 105 -8.49 -1.93 -14.52
C GLY A 105 -7.60 -2.13 -15.74
N PRO A 106 -7.43 -3.39 -16.19
CA PRO A 106 -6.53 -3.72 -17.29
C PRO A 106 -6.97 -3.13 -18.65
N LEU A 107 -8.21 -2.66 -18.76
CA LEU A 107 -8.76 -2.03 -19.96
C LEU A 107 -8.98 -0.53 -19.82
N SER A 108 -8.46 0.10 -18.76
CA SER A 108 -8.58 1.54 -18.56
C SER A 108 -7.81 2.31 -19.63
N VAL A 109 -8.44 3.38 -20.17
CA VAL A 109 -7.91 4.20 -21.26
C VAL A 109 -7.77 5.69 -20.88
N ASP A 110 -8.01 6.02 -19.62
CA ASP A 110 -7.97 7.38 -19.05
C ASP A 110 -6.56 7.84 -18.63
N GLY A 111 -5.53 7.01 -18.85
CA GLY A 111 -4.15 7.26 -18.49
C GLY A 111 -3.73 6.64 -17.16
N THR A 112 -4.63 6.39 -16.22
CA THR A 112 -4.29 5.88 -14.87
C THR A 112 -3.54 4.56 -14.90
N TRP A 113 -3.82 3.68 -15.88
CA TRP A 113 -3.06 2.44 -16.05
C TRP A 113 -1.56 2.71 -16.27
N GLY A 114 -1.21 3.67 -17.13
CA GLY A 114 0.18 4.08 -17.37
C GLY A 114 0.82 4.70 -16.14
N ASP A 115 0.10 5.59 -15.47
CA ASP A 115 0.56 6.29 -14.27
C ASP A 115 0.91 5.30 -13.15
N HIS A 116 0.09 4.26 -12.96
CA HIS A 116 0.36 3.23 -11.95
C HIS A 116 1.56 2.35 -12.30
N MET A 117 1.77 2.05 -13.61
CA MET A 117 2.98 1.35 -14.05
C MET A 117 4.24 2.20 -13.84
N GLU A 118 4.17 3.49 -14.09
CA GLU A 118 5.26 4.42 -13.83
C GLU A 118 5.55 4.52 -12.33
N PHE A 119 4.51 4.65 -11.49
CA PHE A 119 4.65 4.63 -10.04
C PHE A 119 5.38 3.38 -9.56
N THR A 120 4.90 2.19 -9.93
CA THR A 120 5.51 0.92 -9.48
C THR A 120 6.93 0.74 -10.00
N SER A 121 7.21 1.15 -11.24
CA SER A 121 8.53 1.14 -11.85
C SER A 121 9.53 2.00 -11.06
N ASN A 122 9.16 3.23 -10.74
CA ASN A 122 9.99 4.15 -9.98
C ASN A 122 10.23 3.65 -8.54
N ALA A 123 9.19 3.13 -7.88
CA ALA A 123 9.33 2.57 -6.54
C ALA A 123 10.23 1.32 -6.52
N LEU A 124 10.11 0.44 -7.51
CA LEU A 124 11.00 -0.73 -7.66
C LEU A 124 12.45 -0.31 -7.94
N LYS A 125 12.66 0.71 -8.76
CA LYS A 125 13.99 1.27 -9.01
C LYS A 125 14.63 1.73 -7.70
N ASN A 126 13.92 2.51 -6.89
CA ASN A 126 14.43 2.99 -5.60
C ASN A 126 14.78 1.85 -4.63
N LEU A 127 13.99 0.77 -4.64
CA LEU A 127 14.33 -0.43 -3.85
C LEU A 127 15.56 -1.15 -4.40
N GLY A 128 15.71 -1.25 -5.73
CA GLY A 128 16.86 -1.84 -6.39
C GLY A 128 18.17 -1.14 -6.05
N GLU A 129 18.16 0.19 -5.93
CA GLU A 129 19.32 0.99 -5.55
C GLU A 129 19.81 0.71 -4.11
N ILE A 130 18.89 0.35 -3.20
CA ILE A 130 19.23 0.00 -1.81
C ILE A 130 19.78 -1.41 -1.70
N ASN A 131 19.38 -2.28 -2.61
CA ASN A 131 19.81 -3.66 -2.69
C ASN A 131 19.28 -4.56 -1.54
N GLY A 132 19.66 -5.86 -1.58
CA GLY A 132 19.25 -6.85 -0.59
C GLY A 132 20.05 -6.82 0.73
N PRO A 133 19.75 -7.76 1.64
CA PRO A 133 18.60 -8.67 1.58
C PRO A 133 17.25 -7.96 1.81
N ARG A 134 16.15 -8.63 1.43
CA ARG A 134 14.79 -8.10 1.63
C ARG A 134 14.53 -7.75 3.09
N CYS A 135 13.78 -6.68 3.28
CA CYS A 135 13.20 -6.34 4.57
C CYS A 135 11.82 -5.71 4.35
N CYS A 136 10.73 -6.46 4.57
CA CYS A 136 9.39 -5.98 4.24
C CYS A 136 9.05 -4.66 4.94
N LYS A 137 9.50 -4.46 6.20
CA LYS A 137 9.28 -3.18 6.91
C LYS A 137 10.07 -2.02 6.31
N ARG A 138 11.34 -2.22 5.92
CA ARG A 138 12.14 -1.19 5.25
C ARG A 138 11.57 -0.87 3.87
N ASP A 139 11.24 -1.92 3.12
CA ASP A 139 10.77 -1.80 1.75
C ASP A 139 9.39 -1.10 1.72
N ALA A 140 8.52 -1.36 2.71
CA ALA A 140 7.28 -0.61 2.90
C ALA A 140 7.53 0.89 3.13
N MET A 141 8.48 1.27 4.00
CA MET A 141 8.80 2.68 4.28
C MET A 141 9.23 3.44 3.05
N ILE A 142 10.07 2.81 2.20
CA ILE A 142 10.55 3.42 0.96
C ILE A 142 9.41 3.53 -0.05
N SER A 143 8.62 2.48 -0.18
CA SER A 143 7.48 2.45 -1.10
C SER A 143 6.40 3.48 -0.70
N PHE A 144 6.16 3.68 0.59
CA PHE A 144 5.25 4.75 1.06
C PHE A 144 5.70 6.14 0.66
N LYS A 145 7.00 6.45 0.68
CA LYS A 145 7.49 7.76 0.21
C LYS A 145 7.10 8.01 -1.24
N ASN A 146 7.31 7.02 -2.11
CA ASN A 146 6.89 7.13 -3.51
C ASN A 146 5.36 7.28 -3.64
N ALA A 147 4.57 6.55 -2.83
CA ALA A 147 3.11 6.64 -2.87
C ALA A 147 2.60 7.99 -2.36
N ILE A 148 3.22 8.58 -1.34
CA ILE A 148 2.89 9.91 -0.82
C ILE A 148 3.14 10.96 -1.90
N ASP A 149 4.29 10.91 -2.56
CA ASP A 149 4.64 11.84 -3.65
C ASP A 149 3.66 11.70 -4.82
N TYR A 150 3.30 10.47 -5.19
CA TYR A 150 2.31 10.21 -6.23
C TYR A 150 0.94 10.81 -5.86
N VAL A 151 0.43 10.50 -4.66
CA VAL A 151 -0.88 10.99 -4.20
C VAL A 151 -0.91 12.50 -4.12
N ASN A 152 0.14 13.14 -3.60
CA ASN A 152 0.22 14.59 -3.52
C ASN A 152 0.27 15.28 -4.89
N THR A 153 0.83 14.62 -5.89
CA THR A 153 0.94 15.15 -7.26
C THR A 153 -0.35 14.98 -8.05
N HIS A 154 -1.01 13.82 -7.95
CA HIS A 154 -2.13 13.45 -8.82
C HIS A 154 -3.50 13.83 -8.27
N TYR A 155 -3.65 13.88 -6.95
CA TYR A 155 -4.93 14.24 -6.34
C TYR A 155 -4.87 15.68 -5.82
N ASN A 156 -4.92 16.65 -6.69
CA ASN A 156 -4.88 18.10 -6.47
C ASN A 156 -5.17 18.48 -5.01
N ALA A 157 -4.12 18.68 -4.25
CA ALA A 157 -4.11 18.78 -2.81
C ALA A 157 -4.68 20.10 -2.24
N VAL A 158 -5.41 20.87 -3.02
CA VAL A 158 -6.01 22.13 -2.56
C VAL A 158 -7.07 21.89 -1.48
N SER A 159 -7.61 20.67 -1.42
CA SER A 159 -8.63 20.27 -0.43
C SER A 159 -8.12 19.26 0.59
N TYR A 160 -6.91 18.73 0.43
CA TYR A 160 -6.40 17.65 1.25
C TYR A 160 -5.17 18.11 2.01
N THR A 161 -5.17 17.93 3.30
CA THR A 161 -3.94 17.96 4.08
C THR A 161 -2.99 16.95 3.46
N HIS A 162 -1.81 17.42 3.04
CA HIS A 162 -0.78 16.55 2.46
C HIS A 162 -0.56 15.31 3.33
N LEU A 163 -0.47 14.16 2.69
CA LEU A 163 -0.01 12.96 3.37
C LEU A 163 1.42 13.27 3.87
N ARG A 164 1.59 13.30 5.18
CA ARG A 164 2.90 13.64 5.77
C ARG A 164 3.78 12.40 5.82
N ALA A 165 4.99 12.53 5.33
CA ALA A 165 6.03 11.51 5.47
C ALA A 165 6.57 11.44 6.91
#